data_740f601aa8d2cae6f187c257402a9369
#
_entry.id   740f601aa8d2cae6f187c257402a9369
#
_cell.length_a   1.000
_cell.length_b   1.000
_cell.length_c   1.000
_cell.angle_alpha   90.00
_cell.angle_beta   90.00
_cell.angle_gamma   90.00
#
_symmetry.space_group_name_H-M   'P 1'
#
loop_
_entity.id
_entity.type
_entity.pdbx_description
1 polymer ?
#
loop_
_entity_poly.entity_id
_entity_poly.type
_entity_poly.pdbx_seq_one_letter_code
_entity_poly.pdbx_strand_id
1 'polypeptide(L)'
;FLGLLHLEIIEERLEREFDLDLVTTAPTVSYNVYMTNGDMVEIDNPTKLPPASNIQRIEEPIVNAFIYTPPEYVGPIMDLCQEKRGTFTDMVYLDPKRVKLHYEMPLNEIIYDFFDTLKSRTRGYASFDYEIIGYRQSKLVKLDILLNGEVCDALSIIVHEDKAYARGRGIAEKLKDAIPRQMFEIPIQ
;
A
#
# COMPACT_ATOMS: atom_id res chain seq x y z
N PHE A 1 1.72 15.83 3.46
CA PHE A 1 3.02 16.22 2.88
C PHE A 1 2.86 16.45 1.37
N LEU A 2 3.69 17.34 0.80
CA LEU A 2 3.68 17.69 -0.63
C LEU A 2 4.71 16.89 -1.44
N GLY A 3 5.28 15.82 -0.87
CA GLY A 3 6.30 14.96 -1.47
C GLY A 3 7.44 14.65 -0.49
N LEU A 4 8.38 13.81 -0.93
CA LEU A 4 9.52 13.35 -0.11
C LEU A 4 10.39 14.50 0.39
N LEU A 5 10.70 15.46 -0.48
CA LEU A 5 11.50 16.65 -0.10
C LEU A 5 10.86 17.45 1.05
N HIS A 6 9.53 17.55 1.05
CA HIS A 6 8.81 18.25 2.13
C HIS A 6 8.86 17.46 3.43
N LEU A 7 8.83 16.13 3.36
CA LEU A 7 9.01 15.26 4.50
C LEU A 7 10.41 15.42 5.10
N GLU A 8 11.46 15.33 4.28
CA GLU A 8 12.87 15.50 4.68
C GLU A 8 13.11 16.86 5.37
N ILE A 9 12.55 17.95 4.85
CA ILE A 9 12.66 19.27 5.47
C ILE A 9 12.00 19.32 6.85
N ILE A 10 10.84 18.65 7.01
CA ILE A 10 10.14 18.60 8.29
C ILE A 10 10.91 17.74 9.29
N GLU A 11 11.43 16.59 8.87
CA GLU A 11 12.28 15.73 9.69
C GLU A 11 13.51 16.51 10.19
N GLU A 12 14.28 17.11 9.27
CA GLU A 12 15.46 17.90 9.62
C GLU A 12 15.13 19.02 10.62
N ARG A 13 13.99 19.70 10.47
CA ARG A 13 13.56 20.72 11.40
C ARG A 13 13.23 20.17 12.79
N LEU A 14 12.52 19.05 12.86
CA LEU A 14 12.15 18.41 14.13
C LEU A 14 13.39 17.91 14.87
N GLU A 15 14.34 17.33 14.16
CA GLU A 15 15.61 16.90 14.72
C GLU A 15 16.43 18.08 15.26
N ARG A 16 16.58 19.14 14.46
CA ARG A 16 17.41 20.30 14.82
C ARG A 16 16.79 21.23 15.86
N GLU A 17 15.47 21.46 15.81
CA GLU A 17 14.78 22.40 16.70
C GLU A 17 14.39 21.74 18.03
N PHE A 18 14.14 20.44 18.03
CA PHE A 18 13.58 19.71 19.18
C PHE A 18 14.47 18.58 19.70
N ASP A 19 15.61 18.34 19.05
CA ASP A 19 16.57 17.26 19.40
C ASP A 19 15.89 15.88 19.47
N LEU A 20 15.03 15.60 18.47
CA LEU A 20 14.29 14.35 18.35
C LEU A 20 15.01 13.38 17.43
N ASP A 21 15.15 12.13 17.85
CA ASP A 21 15.57 11.02 16.98
C ASP A 21 14.32 10.43 16.32
N LEU A 22 14.14 10.68 15.02
CA LEU A 22 12.91 10.36 14.30
C LEU A 22 13.08 9.10 13.46
N VAL A 23 12.06 8.25 13.48
CA VAL A 23 11.92 7.11 12.56
C VAL A 23 10.66 7.28 11.77
N THR A 24 10.80 7.56 10.48
CA THR A 24 9.67 7.61 9.56
C THR A 24 9.19 6.22 9.21
N THR A 25 7.88 6.00 9.32
CA THR A 25 7.23 4.75 8.92
C THR A 25 6.29 5.00 7.75
N ALA A 26 6.12 3.99 6.90
CA ALA A 26 5.11 4.04 5.85
C ALA A 26 3.70 4.07 6.46
N PRO A 27 2.75 4.82 5.85
CA PRO A 27 1.36 4.80 6.30
C PRO A 27 0.78 3.39 6.14
N THR A 28 -0.07 2.98 7.10
CA THR A 28 -0.80 1.72 7.07
C THR A 28 -2.31 1.99 7.08
N VAL A 29 -3.08 1.01 6.66
CA VAL A 29 -4.55 1.03 6.78
C VAL A 29 -4.98 0.19 7.97
N SER A 30 -6.12 0.53 8.57
CA SER A 30 -6.77 -0.34 9.56
C SER A 30 -7.60 -1.41 8.87
N TYR A 31 -7.51 -2.64 9.36
CA TYR A 31 -8.28 -3.79 8.90
C TYR A 31 -9.27 -4.24 9.96
N ASN A 32 -10.48 -4.62 9.55
CA ASN A 32 -11.45 -5.26 10.44
C ASN A 32 -11.26 -6.78 10.37
N VAL A 33 -10.83 -7.37 11.47
CA VAL A 33 -10.60 -8.82 11.59
C VAL A 33 -11.73 -9.43 12.39
N TYR A 34 -12.51 -10.30 11.77
CA TYR A 34 -13.58 -11.04 12.40
C TYR A 34 -13.06 -12.40 12.84
N MET A 35 -13.19 -12.67 14.11
CA MET A 35 -12.72 -13.87 14.77
C MET A 35 -13.75 -15.00 14.70
N THR A 36 -13.28 -16.23 14.80
CA THR A 36 -14.15 -17.43 14.84
C THR A 36 -15.07 -17.47 16.06
N ASN A 37 -14.75 -16.75 17.13
CA ASN A 37 -15.58 -16.61 18.33
C ASN A 37 -16.69 -15.54 18.21
N GLY A 38 -16.75 -14.82 17.07
CA GLY A 38 -17.73 -13.77 16.79
C GLY A 38 -17.27 -12.35 17.12
N ASP A 39 -16.10 -12.17 17.73
CA ASP A 39 -15.55 -10.84 18.01
C ASP A 39 -15.01 -10.18 16.73
N MET A 40 -15.03 -8.85 16.70
CA MET A 40 -14.37 -8.04 15.67
C MET A 40 -13.28 -7.20 16.32
N VAL A 41 -12.09 -7.25 15.75
CA VAL A 41 -10.92 -6.49 16.21
C VAL A 41 -10.39 -5.64 15.05
N GLU A 42 -10.18 -4.35 15.32
CA GLU A 42 -9.51 -3.47 14.38
C GLU A 42 -7.99 -3.60 14.52
N ILE A 43 -7.31 -3.89 13.42
CA ILE A 43 -5.87 -4.12 13.36
C ILE A 43 -5.22 -3.06 12.48
N ASP A 44 -4.35 -2.26 13.07
CA ASP A 44 -3.53 -1.23 12.42
C ASP A 44 -2.06 -1.64 12.26
N ASN A 45 -1.66 -2.74 12.94
CA ASN A 45 -0.29 -3.25 12.93
C ASN A 45 -0.28 -4.75 12.61
N PRO A 46 0.49 -5.20 11.61
CA PRO A 46 0.60 -6.60 11.25
C PRO A 46 0.99 -7.54 12.39
N THR A 47 1.77 -7.04 13.37
CA THR A 47 2.20 -7.85 14.52
C THR A 47 1.06 -8.21 15.46
N LYS A 48 -0.02 -7.44 15.46
CA LYS A 48 -1.23 -7.68 16.27
C LYS A 48 -2.21 -8.63 15.59
N LEU A 49 -1.93 -9.08 14.35
CA LEU A 49 -2.83 -9.97 13.63
C LEU A 49 -2.90 -11.33 14.35
N PRO A 50 -4.12 -11.81 14.70
CA PRO A 50 -4.29 -13.11 15.33
C PRO A 50 -3.81 -14.27 14.44
N PRO A 51 -3.55 -15.45 15.01
CA PRO A 51 -3.28 -16.66 14.22
C PRO A 51 -4.38 -16.93 13.20
N ALA A 52 -4.01 -17.36 12.00
CA ALA A 52 -4.95 -17.58 10.90
C ALA A 52 -6.10 -18.55 11.27
N SER A 53 -5.84 -19.53 12.17
CA SER A 53 -6.86 -20.47 12.68
C SER A 53 -8.00 -19.80 13.43
N ASN A 54 -7.77 -18.62 14.00
CA ASN A 54 -8.75 -17.87 14.78
C ASN A 54 -9.48 -16.81 13.97
N ILE A 55 -9.08 -16.61 12.72
CA ILE A 55 -9.67 -15.61 11.82
C ILE A 55 -10.75 -16.25 10.96
N GLN A 56 -11.94 -15.68 11.00
CA GLN A 56 -13.04 -16.06 10.12
C GLN A 56 -12.94 -15.33 8.78
N ARG A 57 -12.73 -14.01 8.82
CA ARG A 57 -12.53 -13.15 7.64
C ARG A 57 -11.80 -11.86 8.00
N ILE A 58 -11.19 -11.26 7.00
CA ILE A 58 -10.57 -9.93 7.12
C ILE A 58 -11.24 -9.02 6.11
N GLU A 59 -11.57 -7.79 6.54
CA GLU A 59 -12.09 -6.74 5.68
C GLU A 59 -11.09 -5.60 5.60
N GLU A 60 -10.89 -5.08 4.38
CA GLU A 60 -10.04 -3.93 4.10
C GLU A 60 -10.86 -2.71 3.67
N PRO A 61 -10.38 -1.49 3.94
CA PRO A 61 -11.06 -0.28 3.51
C PRO A 61 -11.01 -0.14 1.99
N ILE A 62 -12.16 0.16 1.40
CA ILE A 62 -12.33 0.38 -0.05
C ILE A 62 -12.65 1.85 -0.28
N VAL A 63 -12.16 2.36 -1.38
CA VAL A 63 -12.39 3.74 -1.82
C VAL A 63 -13.00 3.79 -3.22
N ASN A 64 -13.80 4.80 -3.47
CA ASN A 64 -14.08 5.31 -4.79
C ASN A 64 -12.88 6.15 -5.25
N ALA A 65 -12.25 5.75 -6.32
CA ALA A 65 -11.13 6.43 -6.94
C ALA A 65 -11.58 7.13 -8.22
N PHE A 66 -11.38 8.43 -8.29
CA PHE A 66 -11.72 9.27 -9.44
C PHE A 66 -10.45 9.77 -10.11
N ILE A 67 -10.25 9.40 -11.36
CA ILE A 67 -9.06 9.75 -12.14
C ILE A 67 -9.48 10.60 -13.32
N TYR A 68 -8.93 11.80 -13.42
CA TYR A 68 -9.19 12.72 -14.53
C TYR A 68 -7.96 12.78 -15.42
N THR A 69 -8.14 12.54 -16.72
CA THR A 69 -7.01 12.39 -17.65
C THR A 69 -7.41 12.78 -19.09
N PRO A 70 -6.44 13.15 -19.94
CA PRO A 70 -6.64 13.15 -21.38
C PRO A 70 -6.94 11.73 -21.91
N PRO A 71 -7.74 11.60 -23.00
CA PRO A 71 -8.15 10.29 -23.54
C PRO A 71 -7.00 9.35 -23.88
N GLU A 72 -5.85 9.89 -24.29
CA GLU A 72 -4.66 9.13 -24.71
C GLU A 72 -4.05 8.30 -23.56
N TYR A 73 -4.30 8.65 -22.31
CA TYR A 73 -3.77 7.92 -21.13
C TYR A 73 -4.76 6.95 -20.49
N VAL A 74 -5.97 6.82 -21.03
CA VAL A 74 -7.00 5.92 -20.49
C VAL A 74 -6.49 4.47 -20.39
N GLY A 75 -5.89 3.94 -21.47
CA GLY A 75 -5.33 2.59 -21.47
C GLY A 75 -4.30 2.33 -20.38
N PRO A 76 -3.21 3.10 -20.31
CA PRO A 76 -2.20 2.98 -19.24
C PRO A 76 -2.76 3.11 -17.81
N ILE A 77 -3.82 3.90 -17.62
CA ILE A 77 -4.49 4.06 -16.32
C ILE A 77 -5.34 2.81 -15.99
N MET A 78 -6.06 2.28 -16.97
CA MET A 78 -6.84 1.06 -16.78
C MET A 78 -5.94 -0.11 -16.39
N ASP A 79 -4.80 -0.26 -17.05
CA ASP A 79 -3.78 -1.28 -16.72
C ASP A 79 -3.28 -1.08 -15.27
N LEU A 80 -2.94 0.15 -14.88
CA LEU A 80 -2.51 0.46 -13.52
C LEU A 80 -3.57 0.10 -12.48
N CYS A 81 -4.83 0.50 -12.71
CA CYS A 81 -5.92 0.20 -11.79
C CYS A 81 -6.14 -1.31 -11.66
N GLN A 82 -6.05 -2.07 -12.75
CA GLN A 82 -6.14 -3.53 -12.72
C GLN A 82 -4.97 -4.16 -11.94
N GLU A 83 -3.74 -3.70 -12.15
CA GLU A 83 -2.57 -4.12 -11.37
C GLU A 83 -2.77 -3.88 -9.87
N LYS A 84 -3.50 -2.82 -9.50
CA LYS A 84 -3.80 -2.42 -8.11
C LYS A 84 -5.14 -2.93 -7.59
N ARG A 85 -5.65 -4.03 -8.13
CA ARG A 85 -6.92 -4.68 -7.73
C ARG A 85 -8.15 -3.77 -7.84
N GLY A 86 -8.09 -2.76 -8.72
CA GLY A 86 -9.22 -1.87 -8.96
C GLY A 86 -10.33 -2.55 -9.75
N THR A 87 -11.56 -2.33 -9.31
CA THR A 87 -12.77 -2.73 -10.04
C THR A 87 -13.29 -1.53 -10.81
N PHE A 88 -13.35 -1.65 -12.14
CA PHE A 88 -13.88 -0.60 -12.99
C PHE A 88 -15.38 -0.39 -12.71
N THR A 89 -15.79 0.86 -12.53
CA THR A 89 -17.18 1.23 -12.28
C THR A 89 -17.78 1.99 -13.46
N ASP A 90 -17.12 3.07 -13.87
CA ASP A 90 -17.65 3.95 -14.93
C ASP A 90 -16.55 4.79 -15.59
N MET A 91 -16.83 5.25 -16.81
CA MET A 91 -15.99 6.19 -17.55
C MET A 91 -16.85 7.22 -18.25
N VAL A 92 -16.58 8.49 -18.00
CA VAL A 92 -17.34 9.61 -18.55
C VAL A 92 -16.42 10.59 -19.28
N TYR A 93 -16.73 10.93 -20.51
CA TYR A 93 -16.09 12.03 -21.23
C TYR A 93 -16.70 13.35 -20.76
N LEU A 94 -15.93 14.15 -20.04
CA LEU A 94 -16.38 15.47 -19.57
C LEU A 94 -16.35 16.49 -20.71
N ASP A 95 -15.35 16.38 -21.56
CA ASP A 95 -15.18 17.12 -22.81
C ASP A 95 -14.29 16.31 -23.78
N PRO A 96 -14.06 16.75 -25.02
CA PRO A 96 -13.22 16.01 -25.98
C PRO A 96 -11.78 15.77 -25.53
N LYS A 97 -11.29 16.50 -24.51
CA LYS A 97 -9.89 16.44 -24.02
C LYS A 97 -9.80 15.86 -22.61
N ARG A 98 -10.90 15.59 -21.93
CA ARG A 98 -10.89 15.09 -20.54
C ARG A 98 -11.88 13.96 -20.32
N VAL A 99 -11.36 12.91 -19.73
CA VAL A 99 -12.09 11.71 -19.30
C VAL A 99 -12.00 11.60 -17.79
N LYS A 100 -13.11 11.24 -17.16
CA LYS A 100 -13.19 10.81 -15.76
C LYS A 100 -13.32 9.29 -15.75
N LEU A 101 -12.40 8.62 -15.09
CA LEU A 101 -12.46 7.19 -14.78
C LEU A 101 -12.88 7.01 -13.33
N HIS A 102 -13.78 6.10 -13.07
CA HIS A 102 -14.24 5.74 -11.73
C HIS A 102 -13.94 4.27 -11.46
N TYR A 103 -13.20 4.02 -10.36
CA TYR A 103 -12.83 2.70 -9.88
C TYR A 103 -13.16 2.56 -8.41
N GLU A 104 -13.52 1.36 -7.97
CA GLU A 104 -13.44 0.98 -6.57
C GLU A 104 -12.11 0.26 -6.34
N MET A 105 -11.34 0.71 -5.34
CA MET A 105 -9.99 0.20 -5.08
C MET A 105 -9.74 0.01 -3.60
N PRO A 106 -8.95 -0.98 -3.21
CA PRO A 106 -8.45 -1.07 -1.83
C PRO A 106 -7.57 0.13 -1.50
N LEU A 107 -7.82 0.77 -0.36
CA LEU A 107 -7.04 1.92 0.10
C LEU A 107 -5.55 1.58 0.23
N ASN A 108 -5.23 0.37 0.68
CA ASN A 108 -3.84 -0.09 0.83
C ASN A 108 -3.05 -0.10 -0.49
N GLU A 109 -3.71 -0.26 -1.63
CA GLU A 109 -3.04 -0.21 -2.94
C GLU A 109 -2.75 1.22 -3.42
N ILE A 110 -3.39 2.22 -2.80
CA ILE A 110 -3.29 3.63 -3.18
C ILE A 110 -2.21 4.35 -2.37
N ILE A 111 -2.12 4.08 -1.08
CA ILE A 111 -1.31 4.88 -0.14
C ILE A 111 0.20 4.81 -0.37
N TYR A 112 0.72 3.80 -1.10
CA TYR A 112 2.17 3.66 -1.31
C TYR A 112 2.67 4.41 -2.54
N ASP A 113 2.47 3.83 -3.70
CA ASP A 113 3.13 4.26 -4.96
C ASP A 113 2.14 4.56 -6.10
N PHE A 114 0.84 4.46 -5.84
CA PHE A 114 -0.19 4.63 -6.87
C PHE A 114 -0.13 6.01 -7.53
N PHE A 115 -0.05 7.07 -6.72
CA PHE A 115 -0.03 8.44 -7.21
C PHE A 115 1.21 8.72 -8.08
N ASP A 116 2.38 8.31 -7.62
CA ASP A 116 3.63 8.50 -8.34
C ASP A 116 3.66 7.70 -9.64
N THR A 117 3.17 6.45 -9.60
CA THR A 117 3.03 5.62 -10.80
C THR A 117 2.01 6.20 -11.77
N LEU A 118 0.89 6.71 -11.29
CA LEU A 118 -0.13 7.38 -12.10
C LEU A 118 0.47 8.60 -12.82
N LYS A 119 1.17 9.46 -12.09
CA LYS A 119 1.85 10.64 -12.65
C LYS A 119 2.91 10.25 -13.68
N SER A 120 3.71 9.24 -13.40
CA SER A 120 4.72 8.73 -14.33
C SER A 120 4.09 8.20 -15.62
N ARG A 121 3.06 7.35 -15.53
CA ARG A 121 2.38 6.76 -16.71
C ARG A 121 1.62 7.78 -17.54
N THR A 122 1.26 8.94 -16.96
CA THR A 122 0.48 9.99 -17.63
C THR A 122 1.28 11.28 -17.87
N ARG A 123 2.61 11.25 -17.73
CA ARG A 123 3.46 12.43 -17.87
C ARG A 123 3.00 13.62 -17.01
N GLY A 124 2.40 13.35 -15.85
CA GLY A 124 1.88 14.36 -14.94
C GLY A 124 0.49 14.90 -15.26
N TYR A 125 -0.14 14.47 -16.36
CA TYR A 125 -1.44 15.01 -16.77
C TYR A 125 -2.63 14.49 -15.98
N ALA A 126 -2.57 13.28 -15.39
CA ALA A 126 -3.67 12.77 -14.59
C ALA A 126 -3.77 13.47 -13.24
N SER A 127 -4.99 13.74 -12.81
CA SER A 127 -5.31 14.09 -11.42
C SER A 127 -6.13 12.98 -10.78
N PHE A 128 -6.01 12.86 -9.47
CA PHE A 128 -6.57 11.77 -8.69
C PHE A 128 -7.22 12.30 -7.42
N ASP A 129 -8.40 11.81 -7.14
CA ASP A 129 -9.14 12.03 -5.91
C ASP A 129 -9.79 10.73 -5.47
N TYR A 130 -10.04 10.57 -4.16
CA TYR A 130 -10.70 9.37 -3.64
C TYR A 130 -11.51 9.66 -2.38
N GLU A 131 -12.51 8.83 -2.14
CA GLU A 131 -13.33 8.84 -0.93
C GLU A 131 -13.50 7.42 -0.37
N ILE A 132 -13.45 7.27 0.94
CA ILE A 132 -13.64 5.97 1.60
C ILE A 132 -15.14 5.64 1.57
N ILE A 133 -15.48 4.44 1.06
CA ILE A 133 -16.87 3.97 0.93
C ILE A 133 -17.23 2.84 1.90
N GLY A 134 -16.29 2.35 2.66
CA GLY A 134 -16.51 1.30 3.65
C GLY A 134 -15.45 0.20 3.61
N TYR A 135 -15.81 -0.95 4.14
CA TYR A 135 -14.95 -2.13 4.22
C TYR A 135 -15.49 -3.26 3.38
N ARG A 136 -14.60 -4.06 2.80
CA ARG A 136 -14.96 -5.25 2.02
C ARG A 136 -14.05 -6.40 2.38
N GLN A 137 -14.63 -7.59 2.46
CA GLN A 137 -13.86 -8.82 2.69
C GLN A 137 -12.86 -9.06 1.56
N SER A 138 -11.64 -9.42 1.96
CA SER A 138 -10.52 -9.72 1.06
C SER A 138 -9.69 -10.86 1.59
N LYS A 139 -8.99 -11.56 0.68
CA LYS A 139 -8.06 -12.64 1.02
C LYS A 139 -6.71 -12.05 1.42
N LEU A 140 -6.63 -11.59 2.64
CA LEU A 140 -5.42 -10.97 3.18
C LEU A 140 -4.63 -11.96 4.04
N VAL A 141 -3.32 -11.89 3.93
CA VAL A 141 -2.37 -12.70 4.67
C VAL A 141 -1.30 -11.83 5.30
N LYS A 142 -0.77 -12.26 6.45
CA LYS A 142 0.44 -11.68 7.03
C LYS A 142 1.65 -12.22 6.28
N LEU A 143 2.50 -11.34 5.82
CA LEU A 143 3.79 -11.66 5.24
C LEU A 143 4.88 -11.23 6.21
N ASP A 144 5.62 -12.19 6.71
CA ASP A 144 6.75 -11.97 7.60
C ASP A 144 8.06 -12.11 6.80
N ILE A 145 9.03 -11.26 7.10
CA ILE A 145 10.38 -11.36 6.57
C ILE A 145 11.29 -11.91 7.68
N LEU A 146 11.98 -12.99 7.38
CA LEU A 146 12.92 -13.60 8.29
C LEU A 146 14.37 -13.17 7.94
N LEU A 147 15.08 -12.70 8.93
CA LEU A 147 16.51 -12.43 8.83
C LEU A 147 17.23 -13.43 9.72
N ASN A 148 18.09 -14.26 9.13
CA ASN A 148 18.80 -15.34 9.83
C ASN A 148 17.84 -16.32 10.59
N GLY A 149 16.64 -16.55 10.02
CA GLY A 149 15.63 -17.42 10.61
C GLY A 149 14.74 -16.79 11.68
N GLU A 150 14.99 -15.53 12.05
CA GLU A 150 14.17 -14.78 13.02
C GLU A 150 13.26 -13.77 12.31
N VAL A 151 12.00 -13.69 12.76
CA VAL A 151 11.03 -12.75 12.20
C VAL A 151 11.42 -11.31 12.56
N CYS A 152 11.46 -10.46 11.55
CA CYS A 152 11.66 -9.01 11.75
C CYS A 152 10.28 -8.31 11.75
N ASP A 153 9.75 -8.03 12.91
CA ASP A 153 8.41 -7.42 13.07
C ASP A 153 8.25 -6.10 12.33
N ALA A 154 9.32 -5.30 12.24
CA ALA A 154 9.30 -4.03 11.51
C ALA A 154 9.10 -4.19 9.99
N LEU A 155 9.34 -5.38 9.45
CA LEU A 155 9.17 -5.71 8.04
C LEU A 155 7.92 -6.54 7.76
N SER A 156 7.15 -6.90 8.79
CA SER A 156 5.88 -7.61 8.64
C SER A 156 4.84 -6.70 8.00
N ILE A 157 4.12 -7.22 7.01
CA ILE A 157 3.07 -6.49 6.29
C ILE A 157 1.83 -7.37 6.08
N ILE A 158 0.66 -6.72 5.91
CA ILE A 158 -0.57 -7.39 5.49
C ILE A 158 -0.74 -7.14 3.98
N VAL A 159 -0.87 -8.20 3.22
CA VAL A 159 -0.97 -8.16 1.75
C VAL A 159 -2.05 -9.10 1.25
N HIS A 160 -2.53 -8.86 0.02
CA HIS A 160 -3.40 -9.82 -0.65
C HIS A 160 -2.64 -11.10 -0.98
N GLU A 161 -3.28 -12.26 -0.80
CA GLU A 161 -2.67 -13.58 -1.00
C GLU A 161 -1.98 -13.72 -2.36
N ASP A 162 -2.63 -13.30 -3.44
CA ASP A 162 -2.10 -13.40 -4.81
C ASP A 162 -0.82 -12.57 -5.03
N LYS A 163 -0.58 -11.56 -4.20
CA LYS A 163 0.58 -10.67 -4.30
C LYS A 163 1.67 -10.96 -3.27
N ALA A 164 1.41 -11.85 -2.32
CA ALA A 164 2.31 -12.11 -1.20
C ALA A 164 3.72 -12.51 -1.66
N TYR A 165 3.82 -13.46 -2.60
CA TYR A 165 5.10 -13.92 -3.12
C TYR A 165 5.88 -12.80 -3.83
N ALA A 166 5.24 -12.09 -4.75
CA ALA A 166 5.91 -11.02 -5.51
C ALA A 166 6.38 -9.87 -4.58
N ARG A 167 5.55 -9.54 -3.58
CA ARG A 167 5.87 -8.49 -2.60
C ARG A 167 7.03 -8.93 -1.70
N GLY A 168 6.99 -10.15 -1.17
CA GLY A 168 8.06 -10.70 -0.32
C GLY A 168 9.39 -10.77 -1.06
N ARG A 169 9.39 -11.25 -2.29
CA ARG A 169 10.58 -11.29 -3.13
C ARG A 169 11.16 -9.88 -3.38
N GLY A 170 10.32 -8.91 -3.71
CA GLY A 170 10.77 -7.53 -3.93
C GLY A 170 11.36 -6.88 -2.68
N ILE A 171 10.82 -7.18 -1.50
CA ILE A 171 11.38 -6.73 -0.22
C ILE A 171 12.73 -7.41 0.03
N ALA A 172 12.83 -8.74 -0.15
CA ALA A 172 14.06 -9.49 0.06
C ALA A 172 15.19 -9.02 -0.87
N GLU A 173 14.90 -8.73 -2.14
CA GLU A 173 15.87 -8.18 -3.09
C GLU A 173 16.38 -6.80 -2.65
N LYS A 174 15.49 -5.90 -2.22
CA LYS A 174 15.87 -4.58 -1.68
C LYS A 174 16.71 -4.69 -0.40
N LEU A 175 16.35 -5.58 0.51
CA LEU A 175 17.10 -5.81 1.74
C LEU A 175 18.49 -6.34 1.46
N LYS A 176 18.64 -7.25 0.50
CA LYS A 176 19.94 -7.77 0.07
C LYS A 176 20.90 -6.66 -0.37
N ASP A 177 20.38 -5.63 -1.03
CA ASP A 177 21.18 -4.50 -1.50
C ASP A 177 21.42 -3.46 -0.40
N ALA A 178 20.47 -3.30 0.53
CA ALA A 178 20.52 -2.33 1.62
C ALA A 178 21.36 -2.80 2.81
N ILE A 179 21.37 -4.11 3.11
CA ILE A 179 22.11 -4.65 4.24
C ILE A 179 23.62 -4.71 3.88
N PRO A 180 24.50 -4.06 4.66
CA PRO A 180 25.95 -4.13 4.42
C PRO A 180 26.45 -5.57 4.47
N ARG A 181 27.40 -5.91 3.60
CA ARG A 181 28.01 -7.24 3.57
C ARG A 181 28.66 -7.56 4.91
N GLN A 182 28.32 -8.71 5.46
CA GLN A 182 28.89 -9.26 6.70
C GLN A 182 29.91 -10.34 6.37
N MET A 183 30.74 -10.71 7.37
CA MET A 183 31.70 -11.81 7.23
C MET A 183 31.03 -13.19 7.30
N PHE A 184 29.75 -13.27 7.55
CA PHE A 184 28.95 -14.50 7.63
C PHE A 184 27.68 -14.36 6.79
N GLU A 185 27.12 -15.48 6.36
CA GLU A 185 25.90 -15.49 5.56
C GLU A 185 24.68 -15.15 6.43
N ILE A 186 23.87 -14.22 5.96
CA ILE A 186 22.58 -13.87 6.56
C ILE A 186 21.50 -14.24 5.54
N PRO A 187 20.80 -15.39 5.70
CA PRO A 187 19.68 -15.73 4.84
C PRO A 187 18.50 -14.78 5.06
N ILE A 188 17.92 -14.30 3.97
CA ILE A 188 16.68 -13.51 3.95
C ILE A 188 15.58 -14.40 3.36
N GLN A 189 14.53 -14.62 4.10
CA GLN A 189 13.41 -15.50 3.76
C GLN A 189 12.06 -14.80 3.88
#